data_98036349df35adc7153bde163ac0c66e
#
_entry.id   98036349df35adc7153bde163ac0c66e
#
_cell.length_a   1.000
_cell.length_b   1.000
_cell.length_c   1.000
_cell.angle_alpha   90.00
_cell.angle_beta   90.00
_cell.angle_gamma   90.00
#
_symmetry.space_group_name_H-M   'P 1'
#
loop_
_entity.id
_entity.type
_entity.pdbx_description
1 polymer ?
#
loop_
_entity_poly.entity_id
_entity_poly.type
_entity_poly.pdbx_seq_one_letter_code
_entity_poly.pdbx_strand_id
1 'polypeptide(L)' 'TGAFYNKLKALSCMSPNEFIMNARLKYAAELLRNHPELQITEIAYQAGFSSLRYFRHCFKACFNQSPQEYRGK' A
#
# COMPACT_ATOMS: atom_id res chain seq x y z
N THR A 1 -26.25 10.43 -0.48
CA THR A 1 -24.89 10.18 -0.08
C THR A 1 -24.46 11.02 1.09
N GLY A 2 -25.26 11.93 1.55
CA GLY A 2 -24.86 12.77 2.63
C GLY A 2 -24.49 12.01 3.87
N ALA A 3 -25.40 11.22 4.37
CA ALA A 3 -25.14 10.45 5.57
C ALA A 3 -24.08 9.40 5.31
N PHE A 4 -24.22 8.76 4.21
CA PHE A 4 -23.26 7.77 3.80
C PHE A 4 -21.88 8.41 3.67
N TYR A 5 -21.86 9.57 3.13
CA TYR A 5 -20.66 10.31 2.92
C TYR A 5 -19.97 10.68 4.23
N ASN A 6 -20.78 11.08 5.20
CA ASN A 6 -20.23 11.42 6.50
C ASN A 6 -19.59 10.22 7.16
N LYS A 7 -20.21 9.09 7.00
CA LYS A 7 -19.68 7.87 7.54
C LYS A 7 -18.32 7.59 6.97
N LEU A 8 -18.16 7.89 5.70
CA LEU A 8 -16.92 7.64 4.99
C LEU A 8 -16.03 8.84 4.98
N LYS A 9 -16.21 9.73 5.92
CA LYS A 9 -15.44 10.93 5.94
C LYS A 9 -13.95 10.65 5.89
N ALA A 10 -13.52 9.70 6.67
CA ALA A 10 -12.11 9.34 6.67
C ALA A 10 -11.66 8.93 5.29
N LEU A 11 -12.49 8.19 4.60
CA LEU A 11 -12.16 7.77 3.25
C LEU A 11 -12.33 8.89 2.27
N SER A 12 -13.32 9.73 2.52
CA SER A 12 -13.58 10.81 1.59
C SER A 12 -12.49 11.87 1.63
N CYS A 13 -11.63 11.80 2.61
CA CYS A 13 -10.49 12.69 2.66
C CYS A 13 -9.41 12.28 1.70
N MET A 14 -9.52 11.09 1.19
CA MET A 14 -8.53 10.60 0.24
C MET A 14 -8.82 11.12 -1.15
N SER A 15 -7.78 11.53 -1.83
CA SER A 15 -7.89 11.85 -3.23
C SER A 15 -7.99 10.55 -4.02
N PRO A 16 -8.43 10.61 -5.28
CA PRO A 16 -8.44 9.41 -6.11
C PRO A 16 -7.07 8.75 -6.19
N ASN A 17 -6.03 9.55 -6.23
CA ASN A 17 -4.68 9.00 -6.29
C ASN A 17 -4.34 8.23 -5.03
N GLU A 18 -4.77 8.74 -3.89
CA GLU A 18 -4.52 8.05 -2.64
C GLU A 18 -5.28 6.75 -2.56
N PHE A 19 -6.49 6.74 -3.10
CA PHE A 19 -7.27 5.51 -3.12
C PHE A 19 -6.56 4.44 -3.94
N ILE A 20 -6.08 4.81 -5.10
CA ILE A 20 -5.35 3.87 -5.95
C ILE A 20 -4.06 3.44 -5.27
N MET A 21 -3.38 4.38 -4.63
CA MET A 21 -2.15 4.08 -3.95
C MET A 21 -2.37 3.07 -2.83
N ASN A 22 -3.44 3.25 -2.07
CA ASN A 22 -3.75 2.31 -1.00
C ASN A 22 -4.05 0.92 -1.53
N ALA A 23 -4.74 0.84 -2.66
CA ALA A 23 -5.02 -0.44 -3.27
C ALA A 23 -3.73 -1.14 -3.68
N ARG A 24 -2.80 -0.37 -4.23
CA ARG A 24 -1.51 -0.93 -4.61
C ARG A 24 -0.73 -1.41 -3.41
N LEU A 25 -0.77 -0.65 -2.33
CA LEU A 25 -0.06 -1.03 -1.12
C LEU A 25 -0.65 -2.29 -0.51
N LYS A 26 -1.96 -2.43 -0.54
CA LYS A 26 -2.60 -3.64 -0.04
C LYS A 26 -2.19 -4.85 -0.86
N TYR A 27 -2.17 -4.69 -2.16
CA TYR A 27 -1.75 -5.76 -3.04
C TYR A 27 -0.31 -6.16 -2.74
N ALA A 28 0.55 -5.15 -2.55
CA ALA A 28 1.94 -5.43 -2.22
C ALA A 28 2.06 -6.16 -0.90
N ALA A 29 1.26 -5.76 0.09
CA ALA A 29 1.30 -6.42 1.39
C ALA A 29 0.91 -7.89 1.26
N GLU A 30 -0.06 -8.19 0.43
CA GLU A 30 -0.45 -9.56 0.20
C GLU A 30 0.67 -10.35 -0.45
N LEU A 31 1.36 -9.74 -1.40
CA LEU A 31 2.49 -10.42 -2.02
C LEU A 31 3.58 -10.69 -1.01
N LEU A 32 3.81 -9.75 -0.12
CA LEU A 32 4.83 -9.94 0.92
C LEU A 32 4.50 -11.13 1.81
N ARG A 33 3.23 -11.33 2.09
CA ARG A 33 2.81 -12.41 2.97
C ARG A 33 2.72 -13.75 2.25
N ASN A 34 2.20 -13.74 1.03
CA ASN A 34 1.91 -14.97 0.31
C ASN A 34 3.04 -15.45 -0.55
N HIS A 35 3.95 -14.55 -0.89
CA HIS A 35 5.05 -14.88 -1.80
C HIS A 35 6.37 -14.44 -1.21
N PRO A 36 6.84 -15.14 -0.18
CA PRO A 36 8.11 -14.76 0.45
C PRO A 36 9.30 -14.93 -0.48
N GLU A 37 9.13 -15.68 -1.56
CA GLU A 37 10.20 -15.90 -2.52
C GLU A 37 10.46 -14.65 -3.36
N LEU A 38 9.48 -13.73 -3.44
CA LEU A 38 9.65 -12.53 -4.24
C LEU A 38 10.47 -11.51 -3.47
N GLN A 39 11.28 -10.78 -4.21
CA GLN A 39 12.04 -9.71 -3.61
C GLN A 39 11.16 -8.46 -3.49
N ILE A 40 11.54 -7.60 -2.55
CA ILE A 40 10.77 -6.38 -2.32
C ILE A 40 10.70 -5.55 -3.60
N THR A 41 11.80 -5.52 -4.35
CA THR A 41 11.83 -4.78 -5.61
C THR A 41 10.79 -5.31 -6.59
N GLU A 42 10.71 -6.62 -6.70
CA GLU A 42 9.73 -7.22 -7.60
C GLU A 42 8.32 -6.92 -7.17
N ILE A 43 8.09 -6.99 -5.87
CA ILE A 43 6.76 -6.71 -5.35
C ILE A 43 6.35 -5.27 -5.65
N ALA A 44 7.30 -4.35 -5.49
CA ALA A 44 7.01 -2.95 -5.78
C ALA A 44 6.57 -2.76 -7.22
N TYR A 45 7.29 -3.38 -8.14
CA TYR A 45 6.96 -3.22 -9.55
C TYR A 45 5.66 -3.92 -9.91
N GLN A 46 5.42 -5.08 -9.34
CA GLN A 46 4.17 -5.78 -9.62
C GLN A 46 2.98 -5.03 -9.05
N ALA A 47 3.17 -4.33 -7.96
CA ALA A 47 2.10 -3.55 -7.37
C ALA A 47 1.85 -2.25 -8.12
N GLY A 48 2.69 -1.92 -9.09
CA GLY A 48 2.47 -0.74 -9.90
C GLY A 48 3.31 0.45 -9.54
N PHE A 49 4.32 0.27 -8.71
CA PHE A 49 5.20 1.36 -8.35
C PHE A 49 6.36 1.44 -9.33
N SER A 50 6.74 2.65 -9.68
CA SER A 50 7.84 2.84 -10.62
C SER A 50 9.18 2.90 -9.93
N SER A 51 9.20 3.02 -8.61
CA SER A 51 10.43 3.17 -7.86
C SER A 51 10.32 2.43 -6.54
N LEU A 52 11.35 1.66 -6.23
CA LEU A 52 11.39 0.95 -4.96
C LEU A 52 11.42 1.91 -3.79
N ARG A 53 12.16 3.00 -3.95
CA ARG A 53 12.27 4.00 -2.91
C ARG A 53 10.92 4.60 -2.57
N TYR A 54 10.18 4.95 -3.60
CA TYR A 54 8.87 5.54 -3.42
C TYR A 54 7.92 4.53 -2.77
N PHE A 55 8.00 3.30 -3.22
CA PHE A 55 7.18 2.23 -2.66
C PHE A 55 7.44 2.09 -1.17
N ARG A 56 8.70 2.06 -0.78
CA ARG A 56 9.04 1.89 0.62
C ARG A 56 8.53 3.06 1.46
N HIS A 57 8.66 4.25 0.91
CA HIS A 57 8.17 5.44 1.59
C HIS A 57 6.66 5.36 1.83
N CYS A 58 5.92 5.03 0.78
CA CYS A 58 4.47 4.95 0.88
C CYS A 58 4.04 3.82 1.80
N PHE A 59 4.72 2.69 1.71
CA PHE A 59 4.38 1.54 2.53
C PHE A 59 4.56 1.87 4.00
N LYS A 60 5.67 2.49 4.34
CA LYS A 60 5.91 2.85 5.72
C LYS A 60 4.89 3.84 6.23
N ALA A 61 4.53 4.80 5.39
CA ALA A 61 3.52 5.79 5.78
C ALA A 61 2.18 5.15 6.03
N CYS A 62 1.87 4.10 5.29
CA CYS A 62 0.57 3.44 5.39
C CYS A 62 0.52 2.41 6.51
N PHE A 63 1.57 1.62 6.64
CA PHE A 63 1.58 0.50 7.58
C PHE A 63 2.46 0.73 8.79
N ASN A 64 3.13 1.85 8.87
CA ASN A 64 4.02 2.20 9.99
C ASN A 64 5.21 1.27 10.12
N GLN A 65 5.54 0.56 9.07
CA GLN A 65 6.73 -0.27 9.05
C GLN A 65 7.14 -0.47 7.61
N SER A 66 8.41 -0.74 7.41
CA SER A 66 8.91 -0.93 6.06
C SER A 66 8.42 -2.28 5.51
N PRO A 67 8.43 -2.43 4.18
CA PRO A 67 8.04 -3.71 3.59
C PRO A 67 8.89 -4.86 4.10
N GLN A 68 10.16 -4.60 4.33
CA GLN A 68 11.04 -5.64 4.81
C GLN A 68 10.69 -6.04 6.24
N GLU A 69 10.38 -5.07 7.07
CA GLU A 69 9.96 -5.36 8.43
C GLU A 69 8.64 -6.12 8.45
N TYR A 70 7.74 -5.71 7.60
CA TYR A 70 6.44 -6.35 7.50
C TYR A 70 6.61 -7.81 7.11
N ARG A 71 7.46 -8.07 6.15
CA ARG A 71 7.72 -9.42 5.66
C ARG A 71 8.48 -10.25 6.69
N GLY A 72 9.36 -9.62 7.42
CA GLY A 72 10.22 -10.32 8.35
C GLY A 72 9.47 -10.98 9.49
N LYS A 73 8.21 -10.62 9.64
CA LYS A 73 7.40 -11.28 10.63
C LYS A 73 7.02 -12.64 10.14
#